data_7f67bd09279ba77c2a5bfb3a794902ab
#
_entry.id   7f67bd09279ba77c2a5bfb3a794902ab
#
_cell.length_a   1.000
_cell.length_b   1.000
_cell.length_c   1.000
_cell.angle_alpha   90.00
_cell.angle_beta   90.00
_cell.angle_gamma   90.00
#
_symmetry.space_group_name_H-M   'P 1'
#
loop_
_entity.id
_entity.type
_entity.pdbx_description
1 polymer ?
#
loop_
_entity_poly.entity_id
_entity_poly.type
_entity_poly.pdbx_seq_one_letter_code
_entity_poly.pdbx_strand_id
1 'polypeptide(L)' 'MAEYEMVREIQNMCPNNQMRDVFFQEVETDSPEEYVQSFLKGKAENIHSEQGMNGIVTVFAECQGLHQKFLFTPL' A
#
# COMPACT_ATOMS: atom_id res chain seq x y z
N MET A 1 19.05 2.01 3.82
CA MET A 1 17.61 1.77 3.55
C MET A 1 16.79 2.21 4.74
N ALA A 2 15.63 2.78 4.48
CA ALA A 2 14.72 3.19 5.55
C ALA A 2 13.81 2.05 5.95
N GLU A 3 13.53 1.98 7.22
CA GLU A 3 12.61 0.99 7.77
C GLU A 3 11.23 1.62 7.97
N TYR A 4 10.20 0.91 7.55
CA TYR A 4 8.83 1.36 7.66
C TYR A 4 7.95 0.26 8.24
N GLU A 5 6.93 0.69 8.97
CA GLU A 5 5.81 -0.19 9.27
C GLU A 5 4.78 -0.01 8.15
N MET A 6 4.52 -1.07 7.40
CA MET A 6 3.57 -1.04 6.30
C MET A 6 2.25 -1.62 6.76
N VAL A 7 1.18 -0.84 6.57
CA VAL A 7 -0.19 -1.31 6.76
C VAL A 7 -0.84 -1.42 5.39
N ARG A 8 -1.24 -2.62 5.03
CA ARG A 8 -1.88 -2.87 3.74
C ARG A 8 -3.37 -3.08 3.95
N GLU A 9 -4.18 -2.27 3.30
CA GLU A 9 -5.62 -2.41 3.31
C GLU A 9 -6.10 -2.77 1.91
N ILE A 10 -6.87 -3.83 1.81
CA ILE A 10 -7.50 -4.23 0.55
C ILE A 10 -8.99 -3.98 0.70
N GLN A 11 -9.53 -3.13 -0.18
CA GLN A 11 -10.97 -2.89 -0.23
C GLN A 11 -11.61 -3.91 -1.15
N ASN A 12 -12.50 -4.71 -0.57
CA ASN A 12 -13.27 -5.67 -1.35
C ASN A 12 -14.49 -4.95 -1.92
N MET A 13 -14.63 -5.02 -3.24
CA MET A 13 -15.70 -4.32 -3.97
C MET A 13 -17.06 -5.05 -3.93
N CYS A 14 -17.18 -6.12 -3.14
CA CYS A 14 -18.47 -6.79 -2.98
C CYS A 14 -19.45 -5.92 -2.22
N PRO A 15 -20.61 -5.56 -2.80
CA PRO A 15 -21.54 -4.62 -2.16
C PRO A 15 -22.15 -5.13 -0.85
N ASN A 16 -22.09 -6.41 -0.57
CA ASN A 16 -22.61 -6.99 0.66
C ASN A 16 -21.54 -7.32 1.69
N ASN A 17 -20.28 -7.02 1.40
CA ASN A 17 -19.18 -7.40 2.25
C ASN A 17 -18.29 -6.21 2.51
N GLN A 18 -18.44 -5.60 3.69
CA GLN A 18 -17.61 -4.48 4.09
C GLN A 18 -16.32 -4.95 4.78
N MET A 19 -15.89 -6.15 4.48
CA MET A 19 -14.66 -6.67 5.06
C MET A 19 -13.45 -6.02 4.42
N ARG A 20 -12.69 -5.31 5.25
CA ARG A 20 -11.38 -4.82 4.88
C ARG A 20 -10.36 -5.81 5.39
N ASP A 21 -9.56 -6.33 4.49
CA ASP A 21 -8.42 -7.13 4.90
C ASP A 21 -7.29 -6.17 5.22
N VAL A 22 -6.82 -6.20 6.46
CA VAL A 22 -5.74 -5.33 6.92
C VAL A 22 -4.56 -6.20 7.33
N PHE A 23 -3.40 -5.91 6.76
CA PHE A 23 -2.16 -6.64 7.06
C PHE A 23 -1.11 -5.67 7.56
N PHE A 24 -0.36 -6.08 8.57
CA PHE A 24 0.74 -5.31 9.15
C PHE A 24 2.05 -6.02 8.88
N GLN A 25 3.06 -5.27 8.42
CA GLN A 25 4.37 -5.85 8.14
C GLN A 25 5.44 -4.76 8.25
N GLU A 26 6.60 -5.13 8.77
CA GLU A 26 7.77 -4.26 8.75
C GLU A 26 8.54 -4.50 7.45
N VAL A 27 8.92 -3.42 6.77
CA VAL A 27 9.63 -3.49 5.50
C VAL A 27 10.79 -2.53 5.48
N GLU A 28 11.82 -2.86 4.71
CA GLU A 28 12.92 -1.97 4.42
C GLU A 28 12.88 -1.60 2.95
N THR A 29 12.83 -0.30 2.66
CA THR A 29 12.86 0.17 1.29
C THR A 29 13.29 1.63 1.24
N ASP A 30 13.94 2.04 0.16
CA ASP A 30 14.25 3.44 -0.09
C ASP A 30 13.10 4.16 -0.80
N SER A 31 12.21 3.39 -1.43
CA SER A 31 11.08 3.94 -2.16
C SER A 31 9.84 3.09 -1.92
N PRO A 32 8.88 3.58 -1.10
CA PRO A 32 7.63 2.84 -0.88
C PRO A 32 6.86 2.54 -2.17
N GLU A 33 6.87 3.48 -3.12
CA GLU A 33 6.19 3.29 -4.39
C GLU A 33 6.80 2.11 -5.17
N GLU A 34 8.12 2.05 -5.25
CA GLU A 34 8.80 0.92 -5.92
C GLU A 34 8.54 -0.38 -5.20
N TYR A 35 8.50 -0.35 -3.88
CA TYR A 35 8.19 -1.53 -3.09
C TYR A 35 6.81 -2.08 -3.47
N VAL A 36 5.80 -1.20 -3.57
CA VAL A 36 4.45 -1.62 -3.94
C VAL A 36 4.43 -2.18 -5.36
N GLN A 37 5.14 -1.56 -6.29
CA GLN A 37 5.23 -2.06 -7.66
C GLN A 37 5.80 -3.48 -7.70
N SER A 38 6.88 -3.72 -6.97
CA SER A 38 7.48 -5.05 -6.87
C SER A 38 6.56 -6.04 -6.18
N PHE A 39 5.90 -5.59 -5.12
CA PHE A 39 4.96 -6.41 -4.37
C PHE A 39 3.82 -6.90 -5.25
N LEU A 40 3.30 -6.02 -6.11
CA LEU A 40 2.22 -6.36 -7.02
C LEU A 40 2.72 -6.97 -8.34
N LYS A 41 4.03 -7.17 -8.46
CA LYS A 41 4.66 -7.82 -9.62
C LYS A 41 4.34 -7.12 -10.95
N GLY A 42 4.22 -5.81 -10.91
CA GLY A 42 3.91 -5.02 -12.10
C GLY A 42 2.48 -5.12 -12.58
N LYS A 43 1.59 -5.73 -11.81
CA LYS A 43 0.19 -5.89 -12.18
C LYS A 43 -0.69 -4.72 -11.77
N ALA A 44 -0.12 -3.73 -11.10
CA ALA A 44 -0.86 -2.55 -10.70
C ALA A 44 -1.16 -1.70 -11.94
N GLU A 45 -2.43 -1.34 -12.12
CA GLU A 45 -2.85 -0.54 -13.26
C GLU A 45 -2.61 0.95 -13.00
N ASN A 46 -2.83 1.39 -11.77
CA ASN A 46 -2.61 2.77 -11.38
C ASN A 46 -1.92 2.78 -10.03
N ILE A 47 -0.81 3.48 -9.94
CA ILE A 47 -0.11 3.69 -8.67
C ILE A 47 0.02 5.17 -8.43
N HIS A 48 -0.37 5.59 -7.22
CA HIS A 48 -0.31 6.97 -6.80
C HIS A 48 0.22 7.01 -5.37
N SER A 49 1.19 7.86 -5.11
CA SER A 49 1.74 8.01 -3.77
C SER A 49 1.52 9.42 -3.25
N GLU A 50 1.22 9.52 -1.97
CA GLU A 50 1.06 10.79 -1.28
C GLU A 50 1.95 10.81 -0.07
N GLN A 51 2.63 11.94 0.15
CA GLN A 51 3.44 12.14 1.35
C GLN A 51 2.61 12.87 2.39
N GLY A 52 2.52 12.27 3.57
CA GLY A 52 1.86 12.88 4.70
C GLY A 52 2.83 13.52 5.66
N MET A 53 2.35 13.84 6.86
CA MET A 53 3.17 14.43 7.91
C MET A 53 4.13 13.40 8.51
N ASN A 54 5.26 13.85 9.02
CA ASN A 54 6.24 13.02 9.74
C ASN A 54 6.86 11.90 8.90
N GLY A 55 6.95 12.10 7.58
CA GLY A 55 7.55 11.11 6.69
C GLY A 55 6.66 9.93 6.35
N ILE A 56 5.40 9.97 6.73
CA ILE A 56 4.45 8.92 6.36
C ILE A 56 4.18 9.00 4.87
N VAL A 57 4.24 7.86 4.19
CA VAL A 57 3.94 7.76 2.76
C VAL A 57 2.75 6.83 2.58
N THR A 58 1.75 7.30 1.85
CA THR A 58 0.59 6.49 1.50
C THR A 58 0.64 6.19 0.01
N VAL A 59 0.58 4.90 -0.34
CA VAL A 59 0.57 4.48 -1.73
C VAL A 59 -0.78 3.86 -2.04
N PHE A 60 -1.42 4.37 -3.07
CA PHE A 60 -2.68 3.82 -3.56
C PHE A 60 -2.39 3.06 -4.85
N ALA A 61 -2.89 1.84 -4.92
CA ALA A 61 -2.72 1.02 -6.11
C ALA A 61 -4.03 0.37 -6.49
N GLU A 62 -4.26 0.24 -7.79
CA GLU A 62 -5.40 -0.48 -8.31
C GLU A 62 -4.88 -1.71 -9.05
N CYS A 63 -5.32 -2.89 -8.66
CA CYS A 63 -4.88 -4.14 -9.25
C CYS A 63 -6.09 -5.03 -9.47
N GLN A 64 -6.35 -5.37 -10.73
CA GLN A 64 -7.45 -6.26 -11.11
C GLN A 64 -8.81 -5.79 -10.56
N GLY A 65 -9.05 -4.48 -10.59
CA GLY A 65 -10.30 -3.90 -10.10
C GLY A 65 -10.39 -3.76 -8.58
N LEU A 66 -9.36 -4.16 -7.85
CA LEU A 66 -9.31 -4.01 -6.40
C LEU A 66 -8.47 -2.80 -6.03
N HIS A 67 -9.01 -1.95 -5.17
CA HIS A 67 -8.27 -0.81 -4.64
C HIS A 67 -7.50 -1.25 -3.41
N GLN A 68 -6.21 -1.01 -3.40
CA GLN A 68 -5.33 -1.33 -2.29
C GLN A 68 -4.65 -0.06 -1.80
N LYS A 69 -4.55 0.07 -0.50
CA LYS A 69 -3.90 1.19 0.16
C LYS A 69 -2.75 0.67 1.00
N PHE A 70 -1.58 1.26 0.82
CA PHE A 70 -0.40 0.90 1.58
C PHE A 70 0.06 2.12 2.36
N LEU A 71 0.06 2.02 3.67
CA LEU A 71 0.50 3.09 4.55
C LEU A 71 1.88 2.75 5.11
N PHE A 72 2.87 3.59 4.81
CA PHE A 72 4.23 3.38 5.27
C PHE A 72 4.56 4.42 6.33
N THR A 73 4.76 3.95 7.56
CA THR A 73 5.13 4.79 8.69
C THR A 73 6.60 4.56 9.02
N PRO A 74 7.44 5.61 9.02
CA PRO A 74 8.86 5.44 9.36
C PRO A 74 9.02 4.93 10.79
N LEU A 75 9.93 3.99 10.93
CA LEU A 75 10.28 3.44 12.25
C LEU A 75 11.46 4.21 12.88
#